data_e4e734a43728f9fe9875c30cfa2a04f3
#
_entry.id   e4e734a43728f9fe9875c30cfa2a04f3
#
_cell.length_a   1.000
_cell.length_b   1.000
_cell.length_c   1.000
_cell.angle_alpha   90.00
_cell.angle_beta   90.00
_cell.angle_gamma   90.00
#
_symmetry.space_group_name_H-M   'P 1'
#
loop_
_entity.id
_entity.type
_entity.pdbx_description
1 polymer ?
#
loop_
_entity_poly.entity_id
_entity_poly.type
_entity_poly.pdbx_seq_one_letter_code
_entity_poly.pdbx_strand_id
1 'polypeptide(L)'
;MQLSNKVFSKYSFLKIFLITFSILIWSYFLIASNASLKLLVIFDLPSIANTLFTFNFLLFLLLFPLTSSICIAMSTGRERNVDLLEISIGIFIGFILAYFLFGATGHFLLFGLLYLLAHIILSILTYNKFQERTKINVLSNYANSKISLLLTVVILIICLIVIYPSQEEYALGMQVGIVNMFVGDDIGNWLGLSYNIGQVSTKAALEYVTDSPEYKDLGKVNDPKVTNFTNFIIDTRSELDSKKTNEEIKKAFPDLNDVKLKNQILETFNTMPIMVVIQQYFAIIFAIIFASVAQLYFAIAFSLFGLLFVNIFYKLLASKVEEDDEETNDDNLDDTWM
;
A
#
# COMPACT_ATOMS: atom_id res chain seq x y z
N MET A 1 36.04 -17.96 26.03
CA MET A 1 34.63 -17.84 25.63
C MET A 1 34.12 -19.27 25.42
N GLN A 2 33.64 -19.90 26.51
CA GLN A 2 33.03 -21.23 26.44
C GLN A 2 31.60 -21.04 25.92
N LEU A 3 31.38 -21.39 24.65
CA LEU A 3 30.04 -21.60 24.14
C LEU A 3 29.46 -22.78 24.96
N SER A 4 28.60 -22.45 25.91
CA SER A 4 27.84 -23.42 26.69
C SER A 4 27.14 -24.37 25.71
N ASN A 5 27.32 -25.67 25.88
CA ASN A 5 26.69 -26.73 25.06
C ASN A 5 25.15 -26.78 25.20
N LYS A 6 24.50 -25.81 25.86
CA LYS A 6 23.05 -25.58 25.92
C LYS A 6 22.60 -24.49 24.93
N VAL A 7 23.00 -24.57 23.65
CA VAL A 7 22.60 -23.55 22.64
C VAL A 7 21.13 -23.65 22.28
N PHE A 8 20.49 -24.79 22.48
CA PHE A 8 19.05 -24.95 22.24
C PHE A 8 18.36 -25.57 23.44
N SER A 9 17.40 -24.86 24.03
CA SER A 9 16.51 -25.41 25.04
C SER A 9 15.47 -26.34 24.37
N LYS A 10 14.81 -27.21 25.16
CA LYS A 10 13.69 -28.06 24.71
C LYS A 10 12.62 -27.25 23.94
N TYR A 11 12.46 -25.96 24.25
CA TYR A 11 11.48 -25.05 23.65
C TYR A 11 11.99 -24.24 22.46
N SER A 12 13.29 -24.23 22.15
CA SER A 12 13.85 -23.53 20.98
C SER A 12 13.19 -23.98 19.69
N PHE A 13 12.95 -25.28 19.55
CA PHE A 13 12.24 -25.83 18.38
C PHE A 13 10.83 -25.30 18.27
N LEU A 14 10.08 -25.22 19.37
CA LEU A 14 8.71 -24.67 19.38
C LEU A 14 8.68 -23.20 18.95
N LYS A 15 9.61 -22.39 19.46
CA LYS A 15 9.73 -20.97 19.10
C LYS A 15 10.01 -20.77 17.60
N ILE A 16 11.00 -21.48 17.06
CA ILE A 16 11.34 -21.47 15.64
C ILE A 16 10.15 -21.93 14.80
N PHE A 17 9.48 -23.02 15.22
CA PHE A 17 8.31 -23.55 14.53
C PHE A 17 7.17 -22.53 14.49
N LEU A 18 6.85 -21.85 15.60
CA LEU A 18 5.79 -20.85 15.68
C LEU A 18 6.03 -19.69 14.71
N ILE A 19 7.27 -19.19 14.64
CA ILE A 19 7.66 -18.10 13.72
C ILE A 19 7.54 -18.59 12.28
N THR A 20 8.15 -19.72 11.96
CA THR A 20 8.11 -20.31 10.61
C THR A 20 6.67 -20.54 10.16
N PHE A 21 5.84 -21.13 11.00
CA PHE A 21 4.44 -21.42 10.70
C PHE A 21 3.62 -20.14 10.51
N SER A 22 3.84 -19.11 11.32
CA SER A 22 3.16 -17.83 11.15
C SER A 22 3.48 -17.18 9.81
N ILE A 23 4.75 -17.26 9.36
CA ILE A 23 5.17 -16.74 8.05
C ILE A 23 4.52 -17.54 6.93
N LEU A 24 4.49 -18.86 7.02
CA LEU A 24 3.85 -19.70 6.00
C LEU A 24 2.37 -19.38 5.85
N ILE A 25 1.65 -19.20 6.98
CA ILE A 25 0.21 -18.91 6.92
C ILE A 25 -0.06 -17.59 6.21
N TRP A 26 0.51 -16.48 6.66
CA TRP A 26 0.18 -15.21 6.03
C TRP A 26 0.76 -15.08 4.61
N SER A 27 1.90 -15.72 4.32
CA SER A 27 2.46 -15.76 2.97
C SER A 27 1.56 -16.52 1.99
N TYR A 28 0.98 -17.63 2.44
CA TYR A 28 -0.03 -18.35 1.64
C TYR A 28 -1.19 -17.46 1.25
N PHE A 29 -1.79 -16.76 2.22
CA PHE A 29 -2.93 -15.87 1.95
C PHE A 29 -2.56 -14.67 1.09
N LEU A 30 -1.35 -14.09 1.25
CA LEU A 30 -0.85 -13.03 0.40
C LEU A 30 -0.74 -13.49 -1.05
N ILE A 31 -0.10 -14.64 -1.29
CA ILE A 31 0.10 -15.17 -2.64
C ILE A 31 -1.24 -15.62 -3.26
N ALA A 32 -2.10 -16.29 -2.49
CA ALA A 32 -3.42 -16.70 -2.91
C ALA A 32 -4.38 -15.53 -3.22
N SER A 33 -4.10 -14.33 -2.72
CA SER A 33 -4.87 -13.13 -3.05
C SER A 33 -4.52 -12.53 -4.41
N ASN A 34 -3.45 -12.99 -5.07
CA ASN A 34 -2.88 -12.42 -6.29
C ASN A 34 -2.52 -10.93 -6.18
N ALA A 35 -2.33 -10.42 -4.96
CA ALA A 35 -1.91 -9.05 -4.74
C ALA A 35 -0.49 -8.85 -5.29
N SER A 36 -0.34 -7.92 -6.22
CA SER A 36 0.96 -7.57 -6.79
C SER A 36 1.18 -6.07 -6.77
N LEU A 37 2.43 -5.66 -6.64
CA LEU A 37 2.80 -4.26 -6.70
C LEU A 37 2.42 -3.64 -8.05
N LYS A 38 2.56 -4.40 -9.13
CA LYS A 38 2.20 -3.96 -10.48
C LYS A 38 0.72 -3.57 -10.58
N LEU A 39 -0.17 -4.33 -9.97
CA LEU A 39 -1.62 -4.07 -9.96
C LEU A 39 -1.95 -2.75 -9.27
N LEU A 40 -1.28 -2.45 -8.16
CA LEU A 40 -1.46 -1.19 -7.44
C LEU A 40 -0.94 0.02 -8.22
N VAL A 41 0.17 -0.15 -8.95
CA VAL A 41 0.80 0.93 -9.73
C VAL A 41 -0.01 1.30 -10.96
N ILE A 42 -0.65 0.33 -11.63
CA ILE A 42 -1.42 0.56 -12.87
C ILE A 42 -2.73 1.33 -12.60
N PHE A 43 -3.15 1.51 -11.34
CA PHE A 43 -4.38 2.21 -10.97
C PHE A 43 -5.67 1.63 -11.59
N ASP A 44 -5.67 0.32 -11.86
CA ASP A 44 -6.88 -0.40 -12.25
C ASP A 44 -7.76 -0.62 -11.02
N LEU A 45 -8.63 0.37 -10.72
CA LEU A 45 -9.48 0.35 -9.53
C LEU A 45 -10.36 -0.89 -9.41
N PRO A 46 -11.03 -1.39 -10.48
CA PRO A 46 -11.77 -2.64 -10.40
C PRO A 46 -10.92 -3.83 -9.99
N SER A 47 -9.75 -4.01 -10.60
CA SER A 47 -8.84 -5.10 -10.26
C SER A 47 -8.23 -4.94 -8.87
N ILE A 48 -7.91 -3.71 -8.45
CA ILE A 48 -7.46 -3.39 -7.09
C ILE A 48 -8.55 -3.76 -6.08
N ALA A 49 -9.79 -3.30 -6.29
CA ALA A 49 -10.90 -3.59 -5.40
C ALA A 49 -11.16 -5.10 -5.31
N ASN A 50 -11.22 -5.78 -6.46
CA ASN A 50 -11.39 -7.23 -6.52
C ASN A 50 -10.29 -8.00 -5.77
N THR A 51 -9.07 -7.48 -5.73
CA THR A 51 -7.96 -8.12 -5.02
C THR A 51 -8.00 -7.80 -3.52
N LEU A 52 -8.15 -6.51 -3.16
CA LEU A 52 -8.11 -6.06 -1.76
C LEU A 52 -9.30 -6.57 -0.93
N PHE A 53 -10.46 -6.76 -1.54
CA PHE A 53 -11.66 -7.28 -0.86
C PHE A 53 -11.79 -8.80 -0.93
N THR A 54 -10.78 -9.53 -1.44
CA THR A 54 -10.80 -11.00 -1.34
C THR A 54 -10.67 -11.46 0.11
N PHE A 55 -11.30 -12.58 0.42
CA PHE A 55 -11.16 -13.21 1.72
C PHE A 55 -9.69 -13.53 2.05
N ASN A 56 -8.92 -13.96 1.07
CA ASN A 56 -7.49 -14.25 1.23
C ASN A 56 -6.70 -13.00 1.63
N PHE A 57 -6.94 -11.86 0.98
CA PHE A 57 -6.24 -10.63 1.32
C PHE A 57 -6.61 -10.13 2.73
N LEU A 58 -7.88 -10.23 3.11
CA LEU A 58 -8.33 -9.86 4.45
C LEU A 58 -7.70 -10.76 5.54
N LEU A 59 -7.59 -12.07 5.28
CA LEU A 59 -6.88 -12.98 6.19
C LEU A 59 -5.39 -12.68 6.26
N PHE A 60 -4.75 -12.36 5.13
CA PHE A 60 -3.36 -11.88 5.14
C PHE A 60 -3.22 -10.67 6.07
N LEU A 61 -4.06 -9.64 5.91
CA LEU A 61 -4.01 -8.43 6.73
C LEU A 61 -4.15 -8.72 8.22
N LEU A 62 -5.03 -9.64 8.58
CA LEU A 62 -5.27 -10.03 9.98
C LEU A 62 -4.10 -10.82 10.56
N LEU A 63 -3.50 -11.73 9.78
CA LEU A 63 -2.48 -12.67 10.26
C LEU A 63 -1.05 -12.10 10.16
N PHE A 64 -0.83 -11.07 9.36
CA PHE A 64 0.50 -10.47 9.20
C PHE A 64 1.15 -10.00 10.51
N PRO A 65 0.43 -9.38 11.48
CA PRO A 65 1.01 -9.01 12.77
C PRO A 65 1.44 -10.18 13.64
N LEU A 66 1.01 -11.42 13.34
CA LEU A 66 1.23 -12.60 14.15
C LEU A 66 2.73 -12.86 14.39
N THR A 67 3.53 -12.86 13.33
CA THR A 67 4.98 -13.09 13.40
C THR A 67 5.67 -12.07 14.30
N SER A 68 5.36 -10.79 14.10
CA SER A 68 5.97 -9.72 14.92
C SER A 68 5.57 -9.84 16.38
N SER A 69 4.34 -10.26 16.66
CA SER A 69 3.84 -10.47 18.02
C SER A 69 4.55 -11.62 18.73
N ILE A 70 4.83 -12.72 18.02
CA ILE A 70 5.64 -13.84 18.54
C ILE A 70 7.06 -13.34 18.83
N CYS A 71 7.69 -12.60 17.91
CA CYS A 71 9.04 -12.05 18.10
C CYS A 71 9.11 -11.09 19.31
N ILE A 72 8.09 -10.24 19.50
CA ILE A 72 7.99 -9.34 20.66
C ILE A 72 7.89 -10.16 21.96
N ALA A 73 7.01 -11.17 22.00
CA ALA A 73 6.86 -12.03 23.16
C ALA A 73 8.15 -12.78 23.50
N MET A 74 8.87 -13.31 22.50
CA MET A 74 10.17 -13.97 22.68
C MET A 74 11.24 -13.01 23.20
N SER A 75 11.23 -11.76 22.74
CA SER A 75 12.23 -10.75 23.16
C SER A 75 12.11 -10.33 24.64
N THR A 76 11.14 -10.87 25.38
CA THR A 76 11.05 -10.74 26.84
C THR A 76 11.75 -11.88 27.60
N GLY A 77 12.39 -12.81 26.87
CA GLY A 77 13.14 -13.93 27.45
C GLY A 77 14.40 -13.49 28.22
N ARG A 78 15.02 -14.46 28.91
CA ARG A 78 16.20 -14.22 29.75
C ARG A 78 17.50 -14.09 28.95
N GLU A 79 17.58 -14.75 27.80
CA GLU A 79 18.82 -14.87 26.99
C GLU A 79 18.69 -14.20 25.64
N ARG A 80 18.97 -12.90 25.56
CA ARG A 80 18.87 -12.08 24.35
C ARG A 80 19.49 -12.72 23.10
N ASN A 81 20.69 -13.28 23.21
CA ASN A 81 21.42 -13.79 22.05
C ASN A 81 20.78 -15.07 21.50
N VAL A 82 20.23 -15.90 22.37
CA VAL A 82 19.52 -17.13 21.97
C VAL A 82 18.20 -16.76 21.30
N ASP A 83 17.41 -15.88 21.91
CA ASP A 83 16.14 -15.43 21.34
C ASP A 83 16.35 -14.77 19.95
N LEU A 84 17.39 -13.93 19.78
CA LEU A 84 17.73 -13.35 18.47
C LEU A 84 18.10 -14.40 17.42
N LEU A 85 18.84 -15.45 17.82
CA LEU A 85 19.20 -16.53 16.92
C LEU A 85 17.96 -17.33 16.50
N GLU A 86 17.08 -17.68 17.45
CA GLU A 86 15.84 -18.41 17.19
C GLU A 86 14.90 -17.63 16.27
N ILE A 87 14.72 -16.32 16.51
CA ILE A 87 13.94 -15.41 15.66
C ILE A 87 14.54 -15.38 14.25
N SER A 88 15.85 -15.23 14.13
CA SER A 88 16.52 -15.16 12.84
C SER A 88 16.36 -16.44 12.03
N ILE A 89 16.56 -17.59 12.67
CA ILE A 89 16.39 -18.92 12.04
C ILE A 89 14.93 -19.12 11.63
N GLY A 90 13.98 -18.83 12.50
CA GLY A 90 12.55 -19.01 12.23
C GLY A 90 12.08 -18.17 11.05
N ILE A 91 12.49 -16.89 10.98
CA ILE A 91 12.13 -15.99 9.85
C ILE A 91 12.81 -16.49 8.56
N PHE A 92 14.09 -16.80 8.60
CA PHE A 92 14.83 -17.26 7.43
C PHE A 92 14.24 -18.55 6.84
N ILE A 93 14.00 -19.56 7.66
CA ILE A 93 13.37 -20.81 7.24
C ILE A 93 11.95 -20.53 6.70
N GLY A 94 11.16 -19.71 7.38
CA GLY A 94 9.80 -19.38 6.97
C GLY A 94 9.72 -18.79 5.56
N PHE A 95 10.58 -17.82 5.24
CA PHE A 95 10.63 -17.22 3.90
C PHE A 95 11.15 -18.17 2.82
N ILE A 96 12.15 -18.99 3.14
CA ILE A 96 12.65 -20.00 2.19
C ILE A 96 11.57 -21.03 1.89
N LEU A 97 10.91 -21.55 2.92
CA LEU A 97 9.83 -22.52 2.72
C LEU A 97 8.65 -21.90 1.97
N ALA A 98 8.24 -20.68 2.28
CA ALA A 98 7.19 -19.98 1.56
C ALA A 98 7.54 -19.78 0.07
N TYR A 99 8.80 -19.44 -0.23
CA TYR A 99 9.28 -19.30 -1.60
C TYR A 99 9.13 -20.61 -2.39
N PHE A 100 9.59 -21.74 -1.84
CA PHE A 100 9.50 -23.02 -2.53
C PHE A 100 8.09 -23.61 -2.56
N LEU A 101 7.33 -23.49 -1.49
CA LEU A 101 6.00 -24.13 -1.41
C LEU A 101 4.94 -23.37 -2.21
N PHE A 102 5.02 -22.05 -2.27
CA PHE A 102 3.98 -21.21 -2.87
C PHE A 102 4.40 -20.56 -4.19
N GLY A 103 5.62 -20.82 -4.70
CA GLY A 103 6.11 -20.28 -5.95
C GLY A 103 6.26 -18.76 -5.94
N ALA A 104 6.67 -18.19 -4.82
CA ALA A 104 6.85 -16.75 -4.66
C ALA A 104 7.96 -16.21 -5.56
N THR A 105 7.92 -14.91 -5.86
CA THR A 105 8.93 -14.25 -6.69
C THR A 105 10.22 -13.95 -5.93
N GLY A 106 11.32 -13.67 -6.65
CA GLY A 106 12.60 -13.26 -6.03
C GLY A 106 12.47 -11.99 -5.16
N HIS A 107 11.54 -11.10 -5.49
CA HIS A 107 11.25 -9.91 -4.67
C HIS A 107 10.69 -10.28 -3.29
N PHE A 108 10.02 -11.42 -3.17
CA PHE A 108 9.53 -11.93 -1.88
C PHE A 108 10.70 -12.35 -0.96
N LEU A 109 11.77 -12.91 -1.51
CA LEU A 109 12.97 -13.22 -0.72
C LEU A 109 13.70 -11.93 -0.28
N LEU A 110 13.76 -10.93 -1.15
CA LEU A 110 14.31 -9.62 -0.77
C LEU A 110 13.49 -8.99 0.38
N PHE A 111 12.15 -9.06 0.28
CA PHE A 111 11.28 -8.65 1.38
C PHE A 111 11.61 -9.44 2.65
N GLY A 112 11.79 -10.76 2.55
CA GLY A 112 12.13 -11.62 3.68
C GLY A 112 13.42 -11.22 4.37
N LEU A 113 14.46 -10.85 3.61
CA LEU A 113 15.73 -10.39 4.15
C LEU A 113 15.59 -9.05 4.90
N LEU A 114 14.89 -8.10 4.33
CA LEU A 114 14.63 -6.80 4.97
C LEU A 114 13.69 -6.95 6.19
N TYR A 115 12.72 -7.83 6.10
CA TYR A 115 11.82 -8.19 7.20
C TYR A 115 12.60 -8.82 8.36
N LEU A 116 13.55 -9.71 8.08
CA LEU A 116 14.47 -10.27 9.07
C LEU A 116 15.27 -9.18 9.79
N LEU A 117 15.88 -8.26 9.04
CA LEU A 117 16.63 -7.15 9.62
C LEU A 117 15.74 -6.27 10.52
N ALA A 118 14.52 -5.96 10.08
CA ALA A 118 13.56 -5.20 10.87
C ALA A 118 13.22 -5.90 12.20
N HIS A 119 13.07 -7.23 12.19
CA HIS A 119 12.75 -8.00 13.40
C HIS A 119 13.95 -8.18 14.32
N ILE A 120 15.17 -8.25 13.82
CA ILE A 120 16.38 -8.21 14.64
C ILE A 120 16.47 -6.87 15.38
N ILE A 121 16.27 -5.76 14.67
CA ILE A 121 16.26 -4.42 15.27
C ILE A 121 15.13 -4.31 16.30
N LEU A 122 13.92 -4.75 15.95
CA LEU A 122 12.78 -4.76 16.86
C LEU A 122 13.08 -5.51 18.14
N SER A 123 13.63 -6.73 18.03
CA SER A 123 13.94 -7.59 19.18
C SER A 123 14.96 -6.95 20.11
N ILE A 124 15.99 -6.31 19.54
CA ILE A 124 16.99 -5.56 20.31
C ILE A 124 16.32 -4.40 21.09
N LEU A 125 15.48 -3.62 20.42
CA LEU A 125 14.78 -2.48 21.03
C LEU A 125 13.81 -2.94 22.11
N THR A 126 13.08 -4.03 21.86
CA THR A 126 12.10 -4.60 22.78
C THR A 126 12.80 -5.15 24.02
N TYR A 127 13.88 -5.92 23.86
CA TYR A 127 14.67 -6.45 24.96
C TYR A 127 15.21 -5.34 25.85
N ASN A 128 15.84 -4.30 25.27
CA ASN A 128 16.38 -3.18 26.04
C ASN A 128 15.27 -2.47 26.84
N LYS A 129 14.08 -2.29 26.23
CA LYS A 129 12.94 -1.68 26.92
C LYS A 129 12.37 -2.54 28.01
N PHE A 130 12.37 -3.86 27.83
CA PHE A 130 11.92 -4.81 28.86
C PHE A 130 12.81 -4.80 30.10
N GLN A 131 14.13 -4.65 29.94
CA GLN A 131 15.06 -4.53 31.06
C GLN A 131 14.80 -3.31 31.97
N GLU A 132 14.09 -2.30 31.48
CA GLU A 132 13.61 -1.16 32.27
C GLU A 132 12.41 -1.51 33.18
N ARG A 133 12.08 -2.79 33.37
CA ARG A 133 10.93 -3.30 34.15
C ARG A 133 9.58 -2.78 33.64
N THR A 134 9.46 -2.60 32.34
CA THR A 134 8.24 -2.09 31.70
C THR A 134 7.15 -3.17 31.70
N LYS A 135 5.91 -2.79 32.04
CA LYS A 135 4.75 -3.71 31.96
C LYS A 135 4.53 -4.17 30.51
N ILE A 136 4.12 -5.43 30.32
CA ILE A 136 3.96 -6.07 29.00
C ILE A 136 3.06 -5.26 28.04
N ASN A 137 1.99 -4.64 28.51
CA ASN A 137 1.12 -3.83 27.65
C ASN A 137 1.80 -2.56 27.15
N VAL A 138 2.64 -1.92 27.97
CA VAL A 138 3.41 -0.73 27.58
C VAL A 138 4.52 -1.13 26.62
N LEU A 139 5.17 -2.26 26.88
CA LEU A 139 6.18 -2.85 26.00
C LEU A 139 5.60 -3.20 24.64
N SER A 140 4.43 -3.87 24.62
CA SER A 140 3.73 -4.23 23.37
C SER A 140 3.39 -2.99 22.54
N ASN A 141 2.84 -1.94 23.13
CA ASN A 141 2.52 -0.70 22.44
C ASN A 141 3.78 -0.02 21.88
N TYR A 142 4.86 0.01 22.64
CA TYR A 142 6.15 0.51 22.19
C TYR A 142 6.67 -0.28 20.99
N ALA A 143 6.72 -1.61 21.13
CA ALA A 143 7.23 -2.51 20.08
C ALA A 143 6.37 -2.46 18.81
N ASN A 144 5.03 -2.43 18.95
CA ASN A 144 4.09 -2.31 17.84
C ASN A 144 4.28 -0.99 17.07
N SER A 145 4.53 0.12 17.75
CA SER A 145 4.86 1.39 17.10
C SER A 145 6.19 1.32 16.35
N LYS A 146 7.22 0.67 16.93
CA LYS A 146 8.53 0.54 16.29
C LYS A 146 8.51 -0.38 15.08
N ILE A 147 7.81 -1.53 15.16
CA ILE A 147 7.70 -2.44 14.02
C ILE A 147 6.91 -1.81 12.86
N SER A 148 5.84 -1.07 13.15
CA SER A 148 5.10 -0.33 12.12
C SER A 148 6.02 0.61 11.34
N LEU A 149 6.87 1.38 12.03
CA LEU A 149 7.84 2.27 11.39
C LEU A 149 8.88 1.47 10.58
N LEU A 150 9.47 0.41 11.17
CA LEU A 150 10.48 -0.40 10.49
C LEU A 150 9.94 -1.05 9.22
N LEU A 151 8.72 -1.60 9.26
CA LEU A 151 8.09 -2.19 8.08
C LEU A 151 7.73 -1.14 7.03
N THR A 152 7.37 0.07 7.43
CA THR A 152 7.17 1.18 6.50
C THR A 152 8.46 1.48 5.72
N VAL A 153 9.61 1.51 6.40
CA VAL A 153 10.91 1.69 5.75
C VAL A 153 11.23 0.51 4.82
N VAL A 154 10.94 -0.72 5.24
CA VAL A 154 11.11 -1.91 4.40
C VAL A 154 10.28 -1.79 3.11
N ILE A 155 9.00 -1.43 3.22
CA ILE A 155 8.12 -1.24 2.05
C ILE A 155 8.66 -0.15 1.13
N LEU A 156 9.10 0.98 1.69
CA LEU A 156 9.69 2.08 0.91
C LEU A 156 10.90 1.61 0.10
N ILE A 157 11.82 0.89 0.74
CA ILE A 157 13.03 0.35 0.08
C ILE A 157 12.65 -0.63 -1.04
N ILE A 158 11.70 -1.54 -0.80
CA ILE A 158 11.25 -2.50 -1.79
C ILE A 158 10.58 -1.81 -2.97
N CYS A 159 9.69 -0.86 -2.73
CA CYS A 159 9.07 -0.08 -3.79
C CYS A 159 10.13 0.60 -4.66
N LEU A 160 11.15 1.21 -4.06
CA LEU A 160 12.23 1.82 -4.82
C LEU A 160 13.00 0.80 -5.66
N ILE A 161 13.40 -0.33 -5.07
CA ILE A 161 14.18 -1.36 -5.79
C ILE A 161 13.38 -1.99 -6.94
N VAL A 162 12.06 -2.19 -6.75
CA VAL A 162 11.22 -2.85 -7.77
C VAL A 162 10.80 -1.89 -8.85
N ILE A 163 10.46 -0.64 -8.51
CA ILE A 163 9.87 0.32 -9.47
C ILE A 163 10.95 1.08 -10.23
N TYR A 164 12.05 1.46 -9.58
CA TYR A 164 13.08 2.32 -10.18
C TYR A 164 13.66 1.79 -11.50
N PRO A 165 13.97 0.47 -11.65
CA PRO A 165 14.52 -0.05 -12.91
C PRO A 165 13.56 0.05 -14.10
N SER A 166 12.25 0.09 -13.85
CA SER A 166 11.19 0.12 -14.87
C SER A 166 10.23 1.29 -14.64
N GLN A 167 10.72 2.42 -14.10
CA GLN A 167 9.87 3.54 -13.71
C GLN A 167 9.08 4.13 -14.88
N GLU A 168 9.66 4.16 -16.09
CA GLU A 168 8.97 4.65 -17.29
C GLU A 168 7.77 3.76 -17.66
N GLU A 169 7.95 2.43 -17.64
CA GLU A 169 6.87 1.48 -17.91
C GLU A 169 5.75 1.61 -16.87
N TYR A 170 6.11 1.73 -15.60
CA TYR A 170 5.13 1.89 -14.53
C TYR A 170 4.42 3.25 -14.60
N ALA A 171 5.13 4.33 -14.92
CA ALA A 171 4.54 5.65 -15.07
C ALA A 171 3.54 5.69 -16.24
N LEU A 172 3.91 5.11 -17.39
CA LEU A 172 3.00 4.97 -18.53
C LEU A 172 1.79 4.10 -18.17
N GLY A 173 2.00 2.97 -17.48
CA GLY A 173 0.91 2.11 -17.02
C GLY A 173 -0.08 2.85 -16.11
N MET A 174 0.42 3.67 -15.18
CA MET A 174 -0.41 4.51 -14.32
C MET A 174 -1.21 5.54 -15.13
N GLN A 175 -0.58 6.20 -16.10
CA GLN A 175 -1.26 7.19 -16.96
C GLN A 175 -2.38 6.54 -17.77
N VAL A 176 -2.12 5.38 -18.36
CA VAL A 176 -3.14 4.59 -19.07
C VAL A 176 -4.28 4.21 -18.11
N GLY A 177 -3.96 3.78 -16.89
CA GLY A 177 -4.95 3.45 -15.87
C GLY A 177 -5.81 4.66 -15.48
N ILE A 178 -5.18 5.81 -15.26
CA ILE A 178 -5.89 7.07 -14.96
C ILE A 178 -6.79 7.46 -16.14
N VAL A 179 -6.28 7.46 -17.36
CA VAL A 179 -7.09 7.77 -18.55
C VAL A 179 -8.26 6.79 -18.68
N ASN A 180 -8.04 5.49 -18.47
CA ASN A 180 -9.11 4.49 -18.49
C ASN A 180 -10.15 4.72 -17.38
N MET A 181 -9.72 5.15 -16.20
CA MET A 181 -10.64 5.46 -15.10
C MET A 181 -11.56 6.64 -15.42
N PHE A 182 -11.04 7.69 -16.05
CA PHE A 182 -11.81 8.89 -16.39
C PHE A 182 -12.60 8.74 -17.69
N VAL A 183 -12.02 8.11 -18.70
CA VAL A 183 -12.61 7.96 -20.05
C VAL A 183 -13.51 6.72 -20.12
N GLY A 184 -13.23 5.69 -19.30
CA GLY A 184 -13.94 4.41 -19.32
C GLY A 184 -13.72 3.66 -20.63
N ASP A 185 -14.56 2.64 -20.85
CA ASP A 185 -14.60 1.89 -22.13
C ASP A 185 -15.45 2.62 -23.19
N ASP A 186 -16.27 3.61 -22.79
CA ASP A 186 -17.12 4.41 -23.67
C ASP A 186 -16.66 5.87 -23.72
N ILE A 187 -15.80 6.16 -24.68
CA ILE A 187 -15.31 7.52 -24.99
C ILE A 187 -16.45 8.48 -25.33
N GLY A 188 -17.58 7.97 -25.83
CA GLY A 188 -18.76 8.78 -26.08
C GLY A 188 -19.28 9.49 -24.85
N ASN A 189 -19.24 8.84 -23.68
CA ASN A 189 -19.62 9.45 -22.42
C ASN A 189 -18.66 10.56 -21.99
N TRP A 190 -17.34 10.35 -22.21
CA TRP A 190 -16.34 11.36 -21.87
C TRP A 190 -16.38 12.56 -22.83
N LEU A 191 -16.57 12.33 -24.12
CA LEU A 191 -16.81 13.41 -25.11
C LEU A 191 -18.04 14.19 -24.74
N GLY A 192 -19.13 13.52 -24.35
CA GLY A 192 -20.35 14.15 -23.85
C GLY A 192 -20.09 15.00 -22.62
N LEU A 193 -19.32 14.49 -21.65
CA LEU A 193 -18.96 15.23 -20.44
C LEU A 193 -18.08 16.45 -20.78
N SER A 194 -17.04 16.26 -21.61
CA SER A 194 -16.12 17.32 -22.02
C SER A 194 -16.81 18.40 -22.83
N TYR A 195 -17.73 18.00 -23.71
CA TYR A 195 -18.55 18.91 -24.48
C TYR A 195 -19.48 19.71 -23.55
N ASN A 196 -20.13 19.06 -22.61
CA ASN A 196 -21.01 19.71 -21.62
C ASN A 196 -20.25 20.70 -20.74
N ILE A 197 -19.04 20.33 -20.26
CA ILE A 197 -18.17 21.24 -19.50
C ILE A 197 -17.74 22.43 -20.35
N GLY A 198 -17.35 22.18 -21.62
CA GLY A 198 -17.04 23.23 -22.57
C GLY A 198 -18.21 24.18 -22.83
N GLN A 199 -19.41 23.63 -23.02
CA GLN A 199 -20.64 24.41 -23.17
C GLN A 199 -20.94 25.28 -21.95
N VAL A 200 -20.88 24.70 -20.73
CA VAL A 200 -21.13 25.43 -19.48
C VAL A 200 -20.12 26.55 -19.30
N SER A 201 -18.83 26.28 -19.56
CA SER A 201 -17.78 27.29 -19.47
C SER A 201 -17.95 28.44 -20.49
N THR A 202 -18.24 28.07 -21.74
CA THR A 202 -18.49 29.07 -22.80
C THR A 202 -19.76 29.87 -22.52
N LYS A 203 -20.82 29.23 -22.03
CA LYS A 203 -22.06 29.90 -21.64
C LYS A 203 -21.82 30.89 -20.50
N ALA A 204 -21.09 30.49 -19.46
CA ALA A 204 -20.75 31.39 -18.35
C ALA A 204 -19.91 32.58 -18.82
N ALA A 205 -18.97 32.38 -19.74
CA ALA A 205 -18.19 33.48 -20.33
C ALA A 205 -19.06 34.43 -21.17
N LEU A 206 -19.99 33.88 -21.97
CA LEU A 206 -20.94 34.67 -22.76
C LEU A 206 -21.93 35.44 -21.87
N GLU A 207 -22.40 34.82 -20.81
CA GLU A 207 -23.27 35.49 -19.83
C GLU A 207 -22.56 36.66 -19.16
N TYR A 208 -21.29 36.45 -18.75
CA TYR A 208 -20.45 37.50 -18.19
C TYR A 208 -20.31 38.69 -19.18
N VAL A 209 -20.04 38.41 -20.46
CA VAL A 209 -19.93 39.44 -21.51
C VAL A 209 -21.25 40.13 -21.74
N THR A 210 -22.35 39.39 -21.90
CA THR A 210 -23.69 39.95 -22.22
C THR A 210 -24.27 40.74 -21.06
N ASP A 211 -23.92 40.43 -19.84
CA ASP A 211 -24.36 41.17 -18.65
C ASP A 211 -23.54 42.44 -18.37
N SER A 212 -22.40 42.59 -19.05
CA SER A 212 -21.53 43.76 -18.89
C SER A 212 -22.25 45.06 -19.34
N PRO A 213 -22.01 46.18 -18.66
CA PRO A 213 -22.55 47.49 -19.07
C PRO A 213 -22.15 47.85 -20.49
N GLU A 214 -20.92 47.56 -20.87
CA GLU A 214 -20.35 47.86 -22.18
C GLU A 214 -21.07 47.15 -23.32
N TYR A 215 -21.47 45.87 -23.10
CA TYR A 215 -22.26 45.13 -24.09
C TYR A 215 -23.69 45.67 -24.23
N LYS A 216 -24.28 46.05 -23.12
CA LYS A 216 -25.65 46.66 -23.12
C LYS A 216 -25.65 48.02 -23.82
N ASP A 217 -24.55 48.77 -23.77
CA ASP A 217 -24.42 50.03 -24.46
C ASP A 217 -24.17 49.83 -25.99
N LEU A 218 -23.48 48.73 -26.37
CA LEU A 218 -23.32 48.35 -27.80
C LEU A 218 -24.71 48.18 -28.50
N GLY A 219 -25.67 47.59 -27.81
CA GLY A 219 -27.04 47.40 -28.32
C GLY A 219 -27.76 48.71 -28.68
N LYS A 220 -27.26 49.85 -28.21
CA LYS A 220 -27.79 51.19 -28.51
C LYS A 220 -27.17 51.85 -29.75
N VAL A 221 -26.08 51.25 -30.27
CA VAL A 221 -25.34 51.76 -31.39
C VAL A 221 -25.97 51.25 -32.72
N ASN A 222 -26.41 52.15 -33.55
CA ASN A 222 -27.06 51.82 -34.82
C ASN A 222 -25.98 51.66 -35.93
N ASP A 223 -25.12 50.63 -35.77
CA ASP A 223 -24.08 50.25 -36.76
C ASP A 223 -24.35 48.79 -37.21
N PRO A 224 -24.42 48.52 -38.52
CA PRO A 224 -24.64 47.17 -39.03
C PRO A 224 -23.63 46.12 -38.54
N LYS A 225 -22.39 46.54 -38.29
CA LYS A 225 -21.35 45.62 -37.76
C LYS A 225 -21.58 45.25 -36.32
N VAL A 226 -22.07 46.21 -35.50
CA VAL A 226 -22.42 45.97 -34.11
C VAL A 226 -23.65 45.09 -33.99
N THR A 227 -24.67 45.34 -34.85
CA THR A 227 -25.86 44.48 -34.92
C THR A 227 -25.54 43.06 -35.32
N ASN A 228 -24.65 42.85 -36.31
CA ASN A 228 -24.22 41.52 -36.70
C ASN A 228 -23.46 40.81 -35.58
N PHE A 229 -22.61 41.53 -34.85
CA PHE A 229 -21.88 40.98 -33.71
C PHE A 229 -22.81 40.58 -32.56
N THR A 230 -23.77 41.43 -32.20
CA THR A 230 -24.75 41.13 -31.15
C THR A 230 -25.63 39.94 -31.50
N ASN A 231 -26.07 39.84 -32.75
CA ASN A 231 -26.84 38.71 -33.27
C ASN A 231 -25.99 37.43 -33.22
N PHE A 232 -24.75 37.46 -33.64
CA PHE A 232 -23.84 36.32 -33.53
C PHE A 232 -23.71 35.82 -32.10
N ILE A 233 -23.58 36.71 -31.11
CA ILE A 233 -23.53 36.36 -29.69
C ILE A 233 -24.83 35.69 -29.22
N ILE A 234 -25.97 36.24 -29.62
CA ILE A 234 -27.30 35.71 -29.29
C ILE A 234 -27.50 34.31 -29.88
N ASP A 235 -27.18 34.15 -31.17
CA ASP A 235 -27.28 32.89 -31.90
C ASP A 235 -26.36 31.81 -31.27
N THR A 236 -25.14 32.17 -30.98
CA THR A 236 -24.19 31.29 -30.31
C THR A 236 -24.70 30.84 -28.92
N ARG A 237 -25.32 31.76 -28.18
CA ARG A 237 -25.91 31.41 -26.87
C ARG A 237 -27.10 30.46 -27.04
N SER A 238 -27.94 30.64 -28.03
CA SER A 238 -29.09 29.76 -28.31
C SER A 238 -28.65 28.35 -28.74
N GLU A 239 -27.56 28.25 -29.51
CA GLU A 239 -26.97 26.98 -29.89
C GLU A 239 -26.40 26.24 -28.69
N LEU A 240 -25.76 26.95 -27.75
CA LEU A 240 -25.22 26.37 -26.51
C LEU A 240 -26.31 25.90 -25.54
N ASP A 241 -27.52 26.43 -25.64
CA ASP A 241 -28.66 25.97 -24.82
C ASP A 241 -29.25 24.64 -25.33
N SER A 242 -28.93 24.23 -26.57
CA SER A 242 -29.36 22.96 -27.12
C SER A 242 -28.54 21.82 -26.55
N LYS A 243 -29.11 20.94 -25.72
CA LYS A 243 -28.46 19.71 -25.22
C LYS A 243 -28.31 18.75 -26.39
N LYS A 244 -27.09 18.58 -26.85
CA LYS A 244 -26.75 17.51 -27.81
C LYS A 244 -26.63 16.17 -27.06
N THR A 245 -27.21 15.13 -27.63
CA THR A 245 -27.07 13.76 -27.12
C THR A 245 -25.68 13.22 -27.42
N ASN A 246 -25.22 12.23 -26.63
CA ASN A 246 -23.93 11.58 -26.87
C ASN A 246 -23.81 11.01 -28.30
N GLU A 247 -24.94 10.58 -28.90
CA GLU A 247 -24.97 10.10 -30.30
C GLU A 247 -24.77 11.20 -31.31
N GLU A 248 -25.33 12.39 -31.09
CA GLU A 248 -25.14 13.56 -31.95
C GLU A 248 -23.69 14.07 -31.86
N ILE A 249 -23.10 14.04 -30.68
CA ILE A 249 -21.68 14.38 -30.48
C ILE A 249 -20.79 13.38 -31.21
N LYS A 250 -21.05 12.07 -31.10
CA LYS A 250 -20.33 11.03 -31.88
C LYS A 250 -20.46 11.24 -33.37
N LYS A 251 -21.63 11.63 -33.86
CA LYS A 251 -21.85 11.92 -35.29
C LYS A 251 -21.13 13.19 -35.78
N ALA A 252 -20.95 14.18 -34.92
CA ALA A 252 -20.21 15.40 -35.25
C ALA A 252 -18.69 15.17 -35.37
N PHE A 253 -18.17 14.07 -34.82
CA PHE A 253 -16.76 13.71 -34.87
C PHE A 253 -16.54 12.30 -35.45
N PRO A 254 -16.91 12.04 -36.70
CA PRO A 254 -16.88 10.71 -37.33
C PRO A 254 -15.47 10.10 -37.46
N ASP A 255 -14.44 10.93 -37.49
CA ASP A 255 -13.04 10.50 -37.63
C ASP A 255 -12.36 10.18 -36.26
N LEU A 256 -13.05 10.40 -35.15
CA LEU A 256 -12.55 10.07 -33.82
C LEU A 256 -12.87 8.62 -33.49
N ASN A 257 -12.03 7.72 -33.98
CA ASN A 257 -11.99 6.34 -33.50
C ASN A 257 -11.53 6.35 -32.04
N ASP A 258 -12.16 5.55 -31.19
CA ASP A 258 -11.91 5.43 -29.74
C ASP A 258 -10.41 5.29 -29.42
N VAL A 259 -9.67 4.53 -30.22
CA VAL A 259 -8.23 4.33 -30.07
C VAL A 259 -7.43 5.60 -30.38
N LYS A 260 -7.79 6.34 -31.41
CA LYS A 260 -7.08 7.55 -31.85
C LYS A 260 -7.25 8.68 -30.84
N LEU A 261 -8.47 8.86 -30.33
CA LEU A 261 -8.74 9.87 -29.29
C LEU A 261 -8.04 9.54 -27.98
N LYS A 262 -8.06 8.28 -27.57
CA LYS A 262 -7.35 7.82 -26.39
C LYS A 262 -5.85 8.08 -26.48
N ASN A 263 -5.26 7.84 -27.64
CA ASN A 263 -3.85 8.15 -27.91
C ASN A 263 -3.58 9.66 -27.86
N GLN A 264 -4.45 10.49 -28.44
CA GLN A 264 -4.31 11.94 -28.38
C GLN A 264 -4.41 12.48 -26.95
N ILE A 265 -5.32 11.93 -26.13
CA ILE A 265 -5.44 12.27 -24.70
C ILE A 265 -4.15 11.88 -23.98
N LEU A 266 -3.62 10.68 -24.23
CA LEU A 266 -2.37 10.21 -23.63
C LEU A 266 -1.18 11.08 -24.05
N GLU A 267 -1.08 11.45 -25.34
CA GLU A 267 -0.04 12.36 -25.82
C GLU A 267 -0.13 13.73 -25.15
N THR A 268 -1.34 14.29 -25.06
CA THR A 268 -1.56 15.59 -24.41
C THR A 268 -1.20 15.50 -22.92
N PHE A 269 -1.60 14.41 -22.25
CA PHE A 269 -1.29 14.16 -20.86
C PHE A 269 0.22 14.05 -20.62
N ASN A 270 0.93 13.34 -21.51
CA ASN A 270 2.37 13.16 -21.45
C ASN A 270 3.17 14.46 -21.67
N THR A 271 2.61 15.44 -22.38
CA THR A 271 3.25 16.74 -22.61
C THR A 271 3.00 17.75 -21.49
N MET A 272 2.09 17.47 -20.57
CA MET A 272 1.85 18.35 -19.41
C MET A 272 3.09 18.41 -18.50
N PRO A 273 3.58 19.62 -18.14
CA PRO A 273 4.80 19.75 -17.32
C PRO A 273 4.76 18.96 -16.01
N ILE A 274 3.59 18.91 -15.37
CA ILE A 274 3.40 18.15 -14.14
C ILE A 274 3.59 16.63 -14.36
N MET A 275 3.15 16.11 -15.51
CA MET A 275 3.29 14.68 -15.82
C MET A 275 4.73 14.31 -16.17
N VAL A 276 5.47 15.20 -16.81
CA VAL A 276 6.92 15.03 -17.04
C VAL A 276 7.66 14.90 -15.70
N VAL A 277 7.34 15.75 -14.74
CA VAL A 277 7.92 15.67 -13.38
C VAL A 277 7.51 14.36 -12.67
N ILE A 278 6.24 13.99 -12.76
CA ILE A 278 5.76 12.72 -12.18
C ILE A 278 6.48 11.52 -12.81
N GLN A 279 6.67 11.49 -14.12
CA GLN A 279 7.40 10.42 -14.81
C GLN A 279 8.85 10.34 -14.34
N GLN A 280 9.53 11.48 -14.25
CA GLN A 280 10.94 11.55 -13.84
C GLN A 280 11.17 11.07 -12.41
N TYR A 281 10.25 11.36 -11.50
CA TYR A 281 10.36 11.01 -10.08
C TYR A 281 9.36 9.94 -9.64
N PHE A 282 8.80 9.20 -10.60
CA PHE A 282 7.70 8.26 -10.37
C PHE A 282 7.99 7.27 -9.25
N ALA A 283 9.16 6.62 -9.28
CA ALA A 283 9.53 5.62 -8.30
C ALA A 283 9.56 6.19 -6.87
N ILE A 284 10.08 7.41 -6.71
CA ILE A 284 10.18 8.07 -5.41
C ILE A 284 8.79 8.48 -4.90
N ILE A 285 8.01 9.15 -5.77
CA ILE A 285 6.66 9.62 -5.42
C ILE A 285 5.77 8.44 -5.03
N PHE A 286 5.77 7.38 -5.84
CA PHE A 286 4.97 6.19 -5.59
C PHE A 286 5.43 5.46 -4.33
N ALA A 287 6.74 5.30 -4.11
CA ALA A 287 7.27 4.65 -2.93
C ALA A 287 6.86 5.38 -1.64
N ILE A 288 6.89 6.74 -1.64
CA ILE A 288 6.46 7.53 -0.49
C ILE A 288 4.95 7.38 -0.24
N ILE A 289 4.13 7.48 -1.29
CA ILE A 289 2.68 7.33 -1.16
C ILE A 289 2.34 5.93 -0.64
N PHE A 290 2.91 4.90 -1.25
CA PHE A 290 2.62 3.52 -0.87
C PHE A 290 3.12 3.18 0.54
N ALA A 291 4.31 3.65 0.92
CA ALA A 291 4.84 3.50 2.27
C ALA A 291 3.96 4.23 3.31
N SER A 292 3.41 5.40 2.98
CA SER A 292 2.50 6.15 3.85
C SER A 292 1.17 5.41 4.07
N VAL A 293 0.60 4.83 3.02
CA VAL A 293 -0.61 3.99 3.11
C VAL A 293 -0.32 2.72 3.92
N ALA A 294 0.82 2.07 3.66
CA ALA A 294 1.25 0.90 4.42
C ALA A 294 1.46 1.22 5.91
N GLN A 295 2.03 2.38 6.23
CA GLN A 295 2.19 2.84 7.61
C GLN A 295 0.85 3.00 8.33
N LEU A 296 -0.15 3.58 7.67
CA LEU A 296 -1.49 3.71 8.25
C LEU A 296 -2.08 2.33 8.55
N TYR A 297 -1.97 1.41 7.60
CA TYR A 297 -2.41 0.04 7.78
C TYR A 297 -1.67 -0.64 8.94
N PHE A 298 -0.34 -0.59 8.97
CA PHE A 298 0.46 -1.20 10.04
C PHE A 298 0.12 -0.61 11.40
N ALA A 299 -0.06 0.71 11.51
CA ALA A 299 -0.45 1.36 12.76
C ALA A 299 -1.78 0.80 13.29
N ILE A 300 -2.77 0.61 12.42
CA ILE A 300 -4.07 0.04 12.81
C ILE A 300 -3.95 -1.44 13.15
N ALA A 301 -3.33 -2.24 12.28
CA ALA A 301 -3.24 -3.69 12.43
C ALA A 301 -2.45 -4.10 13.69
N PHE A 302 -1.30 -3.47 13.93
CA PHE A 302 -0.49 -3.74 15.11
C PHE A 302 -1.12 -3.20 16.40
N SER A 303 -1.87 -2.10 16.35
CA SER A 303 -2.59 -1.58 17.50
C SER A 303 -3.72 -2.51 17.94
N LEU A 304 -4.50 -3.06 16.98
CA LEU A 304 -5.64 -3.91 17.27
C LEU A 304 -5.24 -5.38 17.54
N PHE A 305 -4.54 -5.97 16.60
CA PHE A 305 -4.21 -7.41 16.64
C PHE A 305 -2.87 -7.69 17.32
N GLY A 306 -1.89 -6.79 17.18
CA GLY A 306 -0.58 -6.97 17.76
C GLY A 306 -0.62 -7.05 19.29
N LEU A 307 -1.40 -6.19 19.96
CA LEU A 307 -1.56 -6.24 21.42
C LEU A 307 -2.19 -7.56 21.87
N LEU A 308 -3.24 -8.00 21.19
CA LEU A 308 -3.93 -9.25 21.48
C LEU A 308 -2.99 -10.45 21.33
N PHE A 309 -2.28 -10.53 20.22
CA PHE A 309 -1.37 -11.64 19.94
C PHE A 309 -0.15 -11.64 20.87
N VAL A 310 0.44 -10.49 21.17
CA VAL A 310 1.55 -10.40 22.13
C VAL A 310 1.13 -10.94 23.48
N ASN A 311 -0.05 -10.58 23.99
CA ASN A 311 -0.52 -11.08 25.28
C ASN A 311 -0.77 -12.59 25.29
N ILE A 312 -1.28 -13.17 24.19
CA ILE A 312 -1.48 -14.61 24.05
C ILE A 312 -0.13 -15.33 24.07
N PHE A 313 0.82 -14.90 23.20
CA PHE A 313 2.10 -15.57 23.09
C PHE A 313 2.99 -15.34 24.31
N TYR A 314 2.93 -14.18 24.96
CA TYR A 314 3.62 -13.94 26.20
C TYR A 314 3.19 -14.93 27.28
N LYS A 315 1.89 -15.14 27.49
CA LYS A 315 1.38 -16.12 28.45
C LYS A 315 1.81 -17.55 28.09
N LEU A 316 1.71 -17.92 26.82
CA LEU A 316 2.07 -19.26 26.34
C LEU A 316 3.57 -19.55 26.52
N LEU A 317 4.43 -18.57 26.28
CA LEU A 317 5.89 -18.75 26.42
C LEU A 317 6.37 -18.58 27.87
N ALA A 318 5.73 -17.72 28.68
CA ALA A 318 6.08 -17.52 30.08
C ALA A 318 5.72 -18.76 30.95
N SER A 319 4.54 -19.36 30.73
CA SER A 319 4.15 -20.58 31.46
C SER A 319 5.11 -21.74 31.23
N LYS A 320 5.75 -21.81 30.06
CA LYS A 320 6.70 -22.87 29.74
C LYS A 320 8.08 -22.67 30.41
N VAL A 321 8.47 -21.42 30.65
CA VAL A 321 9.72 -21.11 31.36
C VAL A 321 9.61 -21.47 32.87
N GLU A 322 8.44 -21.29 33.49
CA GLU A 322 8.20 -21.67 34.86
C GLU A 322 8.24 -23.20 35.08
N GLU A 323 7.68 -23.99 34.12
CA GLU A 323 7.75 -25.48 34.18
C GLU A 323 9.21 -25.99 34.09
N ASP A 324 10.10 -25.37 33.26
CA ASP A 324 11.50 -25.77 33.17
C ASP A 324 12.31 -25.44 34.44
N ASP A 325 11.98 -24.32 35.14
CA ASP A 325 12.63 -23.94 36.39
C ASP A 325 12.24 -24.87 37.54
N GLU A 326 11.02 -25.45 37.53
CA GLU A 326 10.57 -26.45 38.52
C GLU A 326 11.21 -27.82 38.26
N GLU A 327 11.24 -28.33 37.00
CA GLU A 327 11.89 -29.60 36.65
C GLU A 327 13.39 -29.58 36.98
N THR A 328 14.11 -28.48 36.74
CA THR A 328 15.56 -28.38 37.02
C THR A 328 15.86 -28.24 38.52
N ASN A 329 14.93 -27.79 39.36
CA ASN A 329 15.11 -27.74 40.82
C ASN A 329 14.88 -29.11 41.46
N ASP A 330 13.96 -29.92 40.95
CA ASP A 330 13.72 -31.28 41.47
C ASP A 330 14.89 -32.23 41.19
N ASP A 331 15.52 -32.12 40.01
CA ASP A 331 16.71 -32.92 39.65
C ASP A 331 17.94 -32.60 40.53
N ASN A 332 18.04 -31.39 41.10
CA ASN A 332 19.15 -31.01 41.97
C ASN A 332 18.93 -31.34 43.46
N LEU A 333 17.73 -31.74 43.86
CA LEU A 333 17.42 -32.14 45.25
C LEU A 333 17.73 -33.60 45.54
N ASP A 334 17.82 -34.47 44.51
CA ASP A 334 18.12 -35.90 44.70
C ASP A 334 19.61 -36.22 44.85
N ASP A 335 20.54 -35.31 44.49
CA ASP A 335 22.01 -35.53 44.57
C ASP A 335 22.62 -35.12 45.93
N THR A 336 21.87 -34.66 46.93
CA THR A 336 22.41 -34.17 48.19
C THR A 336 22.28 -35.14 49.39
N TRP A 337 21.80 -36.38 49.14
CA TRP A 337 21.69 -37.40 50.15
C TRP A 337 22.38 -38.72 49.75
N MET A 338 23.73 -38.73 49.58
CA MET A 338 24.55 -39.92 49.75
C MET A 338 25.92 -39.57 50.36
#